data_76af2f5fe5ebdd320762f895d96d50a5
#
_entry.id   76af2f5fe5ebdd320762f895d96d50a5
#
_cell.length_a   1.000
_cell.length_b   1.000
_cell.length_c   1.000
_cell.angle_alpha   90.00
_cell.angle_beta   90.00
_cell.angle_gamma   90.00
#
_symmetry.space_group_name_H-M   'P 1'
#
loop_
_entity.id
_entity.type
_entity.pdbx_description
1 polymer ?
#
loop_
_entity_poly.entity_id
_entity_poly.type
_entity_poly.pdbx_seq_one_letter_code
_entity_poly.pdbx_strand_id
1 'polypeptide(L)'
;EIVALLPWPSLLPHAMRMSGVAINFGLVMVYGFTIGFLELDRCYPRAARLMKVLVAIAAVLAIVIVIWPRSPLANQAINIVALALAVLALGTAAARARSGSPQGWFYLIGWGGVTVAGVARVWFFLNHQGTPPMLEWLHPLAYAVGALVLVLATARAARYAERELHVARHEARTDLLTGLPNRAEFDAALAARLHAARESGAPLWLMFLDLDHFKSIN
;
A
#
# COMPACT_ATOMS: atom_id res chain seq x y z
N GLU A 1 30.24 7.59 -8.75
CA GLU A 1 31.52 7.41 -7.98
C GLU A 1 31.50 6.16 -7.11
N ILE A 2 30.41 5.79 -6.46
CA ILE A 2 30.32 4.53 -5.67
C ILE A 2 30.52 3.28 -6.55
N VAL A 3 30.11 3.32 -7.82
CA VAL A 3 30.25 2.21 -8.79
C VAL A 3 31.73 2.01 -9.18
N ALA A 4 32.55 3.06 -9.11
CA ALA A 4 34.00 2.97 -9.36
C ALA A 4 34.78 2.26 -8.23
N LEU A 5 34.16 2.06 -7.07
CA LEU A 5 34.74 1.32 -5.94
C LEU A 5 34.41 -0.18 -5.99
N LEU A 6 33.61 -0.63 -6.96
CA LEU A 6 33.34 -2.06 -7.12
C LEU A 6 34.58 -2.76 -7.69
N PRO A 7 34.99 -3.91 -7.11
CA PRO A 7 36.22 -4.61 -7.50
C PRO A 7 36.17 -5.23 -8.91
N TRP A 8 35.08 -5.06 -9.65
CA TRP A 8 34.89 -5.64 -10.99
C TRP A 8 34.43 -4.57 -12.01
N PRO A 9 35.36 -3.91 -12.71
CA PRO A 9 35.03 -2.93 -13.76
C PRO A 9 34.16 -3.51 -14.89
N SER A 10 34.25 -4.81 -15.14
CA SER A 10 33.43 -5.53 -16.14
C SER A 10 31.93 -5.55 -15.80
N LEU A 11 31.54 -5.34 -14.55
CA LEU A 11 30.13 -5.28 -14.13
C LEU A 11 29.51 -3.89 -14.28
N LEU A 12 30.30 -2.85 -14.54
CA LEU A 12 29.80 -1.48 -14.69
C LEU A 12 28.66 -1.36 -15.71
N PRO A 13 28.79 -1.87 -16.95
CA PRO A 13 27.71 -1.79 -17.94
C PRO A 13 26.46 -2.56 -17.52
N HIS A 14 26.63 -3.67 -16.80
CA HIS A 14 25.53 -4.47 -16.27
C HIS A 14 24.86 -3.78 -15.09
N ALA A 15 25.62 -3.17 -14.19
CA ALA A 15 25.09 -2.41 -13.05
C ALA A 15 24.24 -1.21 -13.50
N MET A 16 24.67 -0.49 -14.54
CA MET A 16 23.90 0.62 -15.12
C MET A 16 22.59 0.13 -15.75
N ARG A 17 22.58 -1.03 -16.40
CA ARG A 17 21.36 -1.64 -16.95
C ARG A 17 20.43 -2.11 -15.83
N MET A 18 20.98 -2.77 -14.82
CA MET A 18 20.20 -3.27 -13.67
C MET A 18 19.59 -2.13 -12.87
N SER A 19 20.30 -1.01 -12.67
CA SER A 19 19.74 0.16 -12.00
C SER A 19 18.56 0.77 -12.76
N GLY A 20 18.65 0.86 -14.09
CA GLY A 20 17.55 1.31 -14.94
C GLY A 20 16.31 0.41 -14.83
N VAL A 21 16.50 -0.90 -14.85
CA VAL A 21 15.41 -1.89 -14.68
C VAL A 21 14.79 -1.76 -13.28
N ALA A 22 15.62 -1.67 -12.24
CA ALA A 22 15.15 -1.55 -10.87
C ALA A 22 14.33 -0.28 -10.63
N ILE A 23 14.76 0.86 -11.19
CA ILE A 23 14.02 2.13 -11.09
C ILE A 23 12.65 2.02 -11.76
N ASN A 24 12.60 1.45 -12.97
CA ASN A 24 11.33 1.31 -13.70
C ASN A 24 10.38 0.30 -13.05
N PHE A 25 10.90 -0.80 -12.52
CA PHE A 25 10.12 -1.74 -11.73
C PHE A 25 9.58 -1.09 -10.45
N GLY A 26 10.42 -0.32 -9.76
CA GLY A 26 10.02 0.48 -8.59
C GLY A 26 8.86 1.42 -8.90
N LEU A 27 8.88 2.08 -10.07
CA LEU A 27 7.82 2.98 -10.53
C LEU A 27 6.48 2.23 -10.68
N VAL A 28 6.47 1.05 -11.30
CA VAL A 28 5.26 0.22 -11.44
C VAL A 28 4.69 -0.17 -10.05
N MET A 29 5.58 -0.60 -9.14
CA MET A 29 5.18 -1.01 -7.79
C MET A 29 4.62 0.15 -6.96
N VAL A 30 5.27 1.32 -7.03
CA VAL A 30 4.83 2.53 -6.32
C VAL A 30 3.42 2.96 -6.74
N TYR A 31 3.14 2.98 -8.03
CA TYR A 31 1.82 3.40 -8.51
C TYR A 31 0.75 2.32 -8.33
N GLY A 32 1.11 1.04 -8.38
CA GLY A 32 0.23 -0.05 -7.97
C GLY A 32 -0.18 0.10 -6.49
N PHE A 33 0.79 0.36 -5.62
CA PHE A 33 0.55 0.69 -4.21
C PHE A 33 -0.33 1.93 -4.05
N THR A 34 -0.09 3.01 -4.82
CA THR A 34 -0.85 4.26 -4.76
C THR A 34 -2.35 4.04 -5.01
N ILE A 35 -2.69 3.22 -6.01
CA ILE A 35 -4.08 2.90 -6.35
C ILE A 35 -4.77 2.23 -5.16
N GLY A 36 -4.14 1.24 -4.55
CA GLY A 36 -4.67 0.52 -3.39
C GLY A 36 -4.71 1.39 -2.13
N PHE A 37 -3.62 2.07 -1.81
CA PHE A 37 -3.50 2.88 -0.59
C PHE A 37 -4.49 4.06 -0.54
N LEU A 38 -4.71 4.73 -1.67
CA LEU A 38 -5.68 5.82 -1.79
C LEU A 38 -7.09 5.33 -2.13
N GLU A 39 -7.32 4.02 -2.26
CA GLU A 39 -8.60 3.42 -2.65
C GLU A 39 -9.18 4.03 -3.95
N LEU A 40 -8.31 4.29 -4.94
CA LEU A 40 -8.69 5.06 -6.13
C LEU A 40 -9.75 4.34 -6.96
N ASP A 41 -9.73 3.03 -7.02
CA ASP A 41 -10.75 2.25 -7.76
C ASP A 41 -12.16 2.53 -7.24
N ARG A 42 -12.30 2.77 -5.93
CA ARG A 42 -13.58 3.05 -5.28
C ARG A 42 -13.96 4.53 -5.33
N CYS A 43 -12.98 5.43 -5.03
CA CYS A 43 -13.26 6.85 -4.84
C CYS A 43 -13.12 7.68 -6.12
N TYR A 44 -12.17 7.33 -6.98
CA TYR A 44 -11.84 8.05 -8.21
C TYR A 44 -11.59 7.09 -9.39
N PRO A 45 -12.61 6.33 -9.86
CA PRO A 45 -12.42 5.24 -10.83
C PRO A 45 -11.86 5.71 -12.18
N ARG A 46 -12.11 6.98 -12.58
CA ARG A 46 -11.53 7.55 -13.80
C ARG A 46 -10.01 7.77 -13.65
N ALA A 47 -9.59 8.32 -12.50
CA ALA A 47 -8.18 8.54 -12.20
C ALA A 47 -7.43 7.21 -12.05
N ALA A 48 -8.04 6.22 -11.40
CA ALA A 48 -7.49 4.87 -11.28
C ALA A 48 -7.26 4.21 -12.64
N ARG A 49 -8.24 4.31 -13.56
CA ARG A 49 -8.09 3.78 -14.93
C ARG A 49 -6.96 4.47 -15.69
N LEU A 50 -6.91 5.80 -15.63
CA LEU A 50 -5.82 6.57 -16.27
C LEU A 50 -4.47 6.17 -15.70
N MET A 51 -4.35 6.05 -14.39
CA MET A 51 -3.11 5.63 -13.72
C MET A 51 -2.69 4.22 -14.17
N LYS A 52 -3.61 3.25 -14.23
CA LYS A 52 -3.34 1.89 -14.72
C LYS A 52 -2.83 1.89 -16.17
N VAL A 53 -3.42 2.71 -17.04
CA VAL A 53 -2.97 2.86 -18.44
C VAL A 53 -1.57 3.45 -18.50
N LEU A 54 -1.29 4.51 -17.74
CA LEU A 54 0.04 5.12 -17.69
C LEU A 54 1.10 4.16 -17.13
N VAL A 55 0.75 3.36 -16.12
CA VAL A 55 1.63 2.31 -15.56
C VAL A 55 1.93 1.23 -16.62
N ALA A 56 0.91 0.80 -17.38
CA ALA A 56 1.12 -0.15 -18.46
C ALA A 56 2.05 0.42 -19.57
N ILE A 57 1.86 1.68 -19.94
CA ILE A 57 2.76 2.38 -20.88
C ILE A 57 4.18 2.45 -20.31
N ALA A 58 4.34 2.80 -19.03
CA ALA A 58 5.64 2.82 -18.36
C ALA A 58 6.33 1.46 -18.38
N ALA A 59 5.57 0.38 -18.12
CA ALA A 59 6.08 -0.98 -18.16
C ALA A 59 6.57 -1.37 -19.57
N VAL A 60 5.82 -1.03 -20.61
CA VAL A 60 6.23 -1.26 -22.01
C VAL A 60 7.50 -0.45 -22.35
N LEU A 61 7.53 0.82 -21.97
CA LEU A 61 8.72 1.66 -22.19
C LEU A 61 9.94 1.14 -21.43
N ALA A 62 9.76 0.61 -20.23
CA ALA A 62 10.81 -0.03 -19.46
C ALA A 62 11.41 -1.23 -20.21
N ILE A 63 10.57 -2.07 -20.80
CA ILE A 63 11.03 -3.20 -21.64
C ILE A 63 11.80 -2.70 -22.86
N VAL A 64 11.29 -1.66 -23.54
CA VAL A 64 11.98 -1.06 -24.69
C VAL A 64 13.36 -0.52 -24.29
N ILE A 65 13.47 0.14 -23.13
CA ILE A 65 14.75 0.67 -22.61
C ILE A 65 15.73 -0.47 -22.28
N VAL A 66 15.26 -1.62 -21.81
CA VAL A 66 16.11 -2.80 -21.57
C VAL A 66 16.69 -3.32 -22.89
N ILE A 67 15.88 -3.38 -23.95
CA ILE A 67 16.29 -3.88 -25.27
C ILE A 67 17.15 -2.83 -26.00
N TRP A 68 16.76 -1.55 -25.94
CA TRP A 68 17.41 -0.40 -26.58
C TRP A 68 17.78 0.70 -25.57
N PRO A 69 18.83 0.53 -24.75
CA PRO A 69 19.17 1.44 -23.64
C PRO A 69 19.52 2.86 -24.11
N ARG A 70 19.97 3.02 -25.35
CA ARG A 70 20.37 4.31 -25.91
C ARG A 70 19.26 5.01 -26.69
N SER A 71 18.01 4.54 -26.65
CA SER A 71 16.89 5.22 -27.32
C SER A 71 16.54 6.53 -26.59
N PRO A 72 16.85 7.71 -27.18
CA PRO A 72 16.52 8.99 -26.53
C PRO A 72 15.01 9.18 -26.41
N LEU A 73 14.25 8.72 -27.40
CA LEU A 73 12.79 8.82 -27.41
C LEU A 73 12.15 8.01 -26.27
N ALA A 74 12.60 6.77 -26.04
CA ALA A 74 12.07 5.93 -24.96
C ALA A 74 12.40 6.52 -23.59
N ASN A 75 13.62 7.04 -23.40
CA ASN A 75 14.03 7.68 -22.16
C ASN A 75 13.29 9.00 -21.89
N GLN A 76 13.00 9.79 -22.92
CA GLN A 76 12.16 10.98 -22.76
C GLN A 76 10.71 10.62 -22.46
N ALA A 77 10.15 9.66 -23.19
CA ALA A 77 8.76 9.22 -23.00
C ALA A 77 8.50 8.69 -21.58
N ILE A 78 9.42 7.89 -21.02
CA ILE A 78 9.24 7.36 -19.67
C ILE A 78 9.29 8.46 -18.60
N ASN A 79 10.12 9.49 -18.79
CA ASN A 79 10.16 10.64 -17.87
C ASN A 79 8.86 11.45 -17.92
N ILE A 80 8.27 11.64 -19.11
CA ILE A 80 6.97 12.31 -19.26
C ILE A 80 5.87 11.50 -18.59
N VAL A 81 5.85 10.19 -18.78
CA VAL A 81 4.88 9.28 -18.14
C VAL A 81 5.05 9.29 -16.62
N ALA A 82 6.28 9.26 -16.12
CA ALA A 82 6.57 9.33 -14.69
C ALA A 82 6.08 10.66 -14.08
N LEU A 83 6.30 11.78 -14.76
CA LEU A 83 5.80 13.09 -14.34
C LEU A 83 4.27 13.12 -14.31
N ALA A 84 3.61 12.62 -15.35
CA ALA A 84 2.15 12.55 -15.43
C ALA A 84 1.58 11.68 -14.29
N LEU A 85 2.21 10.55 -13.99
CA LEU A 85 1.85 9.69 -12.86
C LEU A 85 2.03 10.40 -11.52
N ALA A 86 3.13 11.14 -11.33
CA ALA A 86 3.39 11.89 -10.10
C ALA A 86 2.33 12.98 -9.88
N VAL A 87 2.00 13.75 -10.91
CA VAL A 87 0.95 14.80 -10.86
C VAL A 87 -0.41 14.18 -10.55
N LEU A 88 -0.77 13.07 -11.20
CA LEU A 88 -2.03 12.38 -10.98
C LEU A 88 -2.12 11.81 -9.55
N ALA A 89 -1.03 11.22 -9.07
CA ALA A 89 -0.97 10.66 -7.71
C ALA A 89 -1.10 11.74 -6.64
N LEU A 90 -0.34 12.84 -6.75
CA LEU A 90 -0.43 13.96 -5.79
C LEU A 90 -1.78 14.67 -5.88
N GLY A 91 -2.34 14.86 -7.08
CA GLY A 91 -3.65 15.45 -7.26
C GLY A 91 -4.76 14.62 -6.63
N THR A 92 -4.74 13.31 -6.83
CA THR A 92 -5.71 12.39 -6.19
C THR A 92 -5.52 12.31 -4.68
N ALA A 93 -4.27 12.30 -4.19
CA ALA A 93 -3.99 12.35 -2.76
C ALA A 93 -4.49 13.65 -2.12
N ALA A 94 -4.30 14.79 -2.79
CA ALA A 94 -4.81 16.07 -2.33
C ALA A 94 -6.35 16.11 -2.30
N ALA A 95 -7.01 15.53 -3.30
CA ALA A 95 -8.46 15.40 -3.33
C ALA A 95 -8.96 14.51 -2.17
N ARG A 96 -8.28 13.38 -1.90
CA ARG A 96 -8.57 12.51 -0.76
C ARG A 96 -8.33 13.21 0.58
N ALA A 97 -7.26 13.98 0.72
CA ALA A 97 -6.98 14.75 1.93
C ALA A 97 -8.07 15.79 2.20
N ARG A 98 -8.53 16.51 1.16
CA ARG A 98 -9.63 17.49 1.26
C ARG A 98 -10.97 16.85 1.61
N SER A 99 -11.20 15.60 1.22
CA SER A 99 -12.40 14.84 1.62
C SER A 99 -12.33 14.27 3.05
N GLY A 100 -11.33 14.64 3.83
CA GLY A 100 -11.16 14.20 5.22
C GLY A 100 -10.47 12.86 5.39
N SER A 101 -9.96 12.23 4.31
CA SER A 101 -9.28 10.94 4.39
C SER A 101 -7.87 11.09 4.96
N PRO A 102 -7.53 10.38 6.06
CA PRO A 102 -6.17 10.39 6.61
C PRO A 102 -5.13 9.83 5.62
N GLN A 103 -5.51 8.87 4.79
CA GLN A 103 -4.62 8.26 3.79
C GLN A 103 -4.09 9.31 2.81
N GLY A 104 -4.92 10.28 2.40
CA GLY A 104 -4.51 11.37 1.53
C GLY A 104 -3.39 12.21 2.15
N TRP A 105 -3.51 12.57 3.43
CA TRP A 105 -2.49 13.32 4.16
C TRP A 105 -1.20 12.51 4.34
N PHE A 106 -1.28 11.24 4.73
CA PHE A 106 -0.10 10.38 4.85
C PHE A 106 0.63 10.24 3.53
N TYR A 107 -0.11 10.11 2.42
CA TYR A 107 0.49 10.04 1.09
C TYR A 107 1.20 11.34 0.71
N LEU A 108 0.57 12.50 0.93
CA LEU A 108 1.18 13.81 0.64
C LEU A 108 2.44 14.06 1.47
N ILE A 109 2.45 13.69 2.75
CA ILE A 109 3.61 13.83 3.62
C ILE A 109 4.72 12.88 3.20
N GLY A 110 4.38 11.61 2.93
CA GLY A 110 5.35 10.59 2.55
C GLY A 110 5.96 10.82 1.16
N TRP A 111 5.13 11.08 0.15
CA TRP A 111 5.58 11.21 -1.25
C TRP A 111 5.80 12.65 -1.71
N GLY A 112 5.22 13.64 -1.04
CA GLY A 112 5.36 15.04 -1.42
C GLY A 112 6.82 15.50 -1.40
N GLY A 113 7.55 15.18 -0.33
CA GLY A 113 8.98 15.48 -0.22
C GLY A 113 9.83 14.82 -1.30
N VAL A 114 9.56 13.55 -1.60
CA VAL A 114 10.23 12.80 -2.67
C VAL A 114 9.99 13.46 -4.03
N THR A 115 8.74 13.84 -4.30
CA THR A 115 8.37 14.48 -5.56
C THR A 115 9.03 15.84 -5.72
N VAL A 116 9.02 16.66 -4.67
CA VAL A 116 9.69 17.98 -4.68
C VAL A 116 11.19 17.84 -4.93
N ALA A 117 11.86 16.93 -4.24
CA ALA A 117 13.29 16.65 -4.45
C ALA A 117 13.57 16.13 -5.87
N GLY A 118 12.70 15.28 -6.42
CA GLY A 118 12.80 14.77 -7.78
C GLY A 118 12.62 15.87 -8.82
N VAL A 119 11.62 16.73 -8.68
CA VAL A 119 11.39 17.88 -9.57
C VAL A 119 12.56 18.85 -9.51
N ALA A 120 13.07 19.16 -8.32
CA ALA A 120 14.25 20.03 -8.18
C ALA A 120 15.47 19.43 -8.91
N ARG A 121 15.71 18.13 -8.77
CA ARG A 121 16.81 17.46 -9.48
C ARG A 121 16.66 17.53 -11.00
N VAL A 122 15.45 17.30 -11.52
CA VAL A 122 15.17 17.43 -12.96
C VAL A 122 15.40 18.87 -13.44
N TRP A 123 14.98 19.87 -12.66
CA TRP A 123 15.20 21.28 -12.96
C TRP A 123 16.69 21.61 -13.11
N PHE A 124 17.53 21.22 -12.13
CA PHE A 124 18.98 21.45 -12.21
C PHE A 124 19.62 20.73 -13.41
N PHE A 125 19.17 19.51 -13.69
CA PHE A 125 19.64 18.75 -14.86
C PHE A 125 19.32 19.45 -16.20
N LEU A 126 18.08 19.94 -16.35
CA LEU A 126 17.63 20.60 -17.58
C LEU A 126 18.34 21.96 -17.81
N ASN A 127 18.71 22.65 -16.74
CA ASN A 127 19.43 23.94 -16.85
C ASN A 127 20.95 23.78 -16.90
N HIS A 128 21.47 22.57 -17.13
CA HIS A 128 22.90 22.26 -17.18
C HIS A 128 23.70 22.75 -15.95
N GLN A 129 23.02 23.02 -14.86
CA GLN A 129 23.60 23.30 -13.57
C GLN A 129 23.78 21.97 -12.88
N GLY A 130 24.99 21.56 -12.55
CA GLY A 130 25.21 20.32 -11.79
C GLY A 130 24.30 20.24 -10.57
N THR A 131 23.81 19.07 -10.23
CA THR A 131 23.00 18.88 -9.02
C THR A 131 23.78 19.31 -7.78
N PRO A 132 23.27 20.25 -6.96
CA PRO A 132 23.93 20.59 -5.71
C PRO A 132 24.16 19.34 -4.84
N PRO A 133 25.33 19.19 -4.20
CA PRO A 133 25.62 18.02 -3.36
C PRO A 133 24.55 17.75 -2.30
N MET A 134 23.93 18.80 -1.79
CA MET A 134 22.82 18.70 -0.83
C MET A 134 21.62 17.93 -1.40
N LEU A 135 21.29 18.07 -2.69
CA LEU A 135 20.19 17.36 -3.32
C LEU A 135 20.51 15.87 -3.54
N GLU A 136 21.78 15.51 -3.67
CA GLU A 136 22.21 14.12 -3.79
C GLU A 136 21.92 13.33 -2.53
N TRP A 137 22.04 13.96 -1.35
CA TRP A 137 21.72 13.34 -0.06
C TRP A 137 20.25 13.49 0.34
N LEU A 138 19.65 14.63 0.02
CA LEU A 138 18.26 14.92 0.37
C LEU A 138 17.27 13.98 -0.32
N HIS A 139 17.55 13.57 -1.55
CA HIS A 139 16.66 12.71 -2.31
C HIS A 139 16.54 11.28 -1.72
N PRO A 140 17.64 10.55 -1.44
CA PRO A 140 17.55 9.26 -0.73
C PRO A 140 16.93 9.36 0.65
N LEU A 141 17.24 10.44 1.38
CA LEU A 141 16.64 10.68 2.69
C LEU A 141 15.12 10.88 2.60
N ALA A 142 14.65 11.65 1.61
CA ALA A 142 13.22 11.84 1.35
C ALA A 142 12.52 10.50 1.05
N TYR A 143 13.15 9.61 0.28
CA TYR A 143 12.63 8.26 0.04
C TYR A 143 12.55 7.44 1.32
N ALA A 144 13.58 7.45 2.16
CA ALA A 144 13.60 6.70 3.41
C ALA A 144 12.51 7.18 4.37
N VAL A 145 12.38 8.50 4.55
CA VAL A 145 11.34 9.11 5.38
C VAL A 145 9.95 8.83 4.80
N GLY A 146 9.77 8.99 3.48
CA GLY A 146 8.51 8.72 2.81
C GLY A 146 8.07 7.26 2.95
N ALA A 147 8.99 6.32 2.75
CA ALA A 147 8.73 4.89 2.95
C ALA A 147 8.32 4.59 4.40
N LEU A 148 9.04 5.16 5.38
CA LEU A 148 8.71 4.98 6.80
C LEU A 148 7.31 5.50 7.12
N VAL A 149 6.96 6.70 6.66
CA VAL A 149 5.62 7.29 6.86
C VAL A 149 4.53 6.38 6.28
N LEU A 150 4.74 5.85 5.07
CA LEU A 150 3.77 4.95 4.43
C LEU A 150 3.66 3.60 5.13
N VAL A 151 4.77 3.02 5.59
CA VAL A 151 4.75 1.79 6.40
C VAL A 151 3.98 2.00 7.69
N LEU A 152 4.22 3.10 8.40
CA LEU A 152 3.48 3.43 9.62
C LEU A 152 1.98 3.67 9.35
N ALA A 153 1.65 4.34 8.24
CA ALA A 153 0.27 4.58 7.84
C ALA A 153 -0.47 3.27 7.51
N THR A 154 0.15 2.37 6.74
CA THR A 154 -0.43 1.06 6.41
C THR A 154 -0.58 0.16 7.64
N ALA A 155 0.43 0.13 8.52
CA ALA A 155 0.37 -0.61 9.78
C ALA A 155 -0.75 -0.08 10.70
N ARG A 156 -0.98 1.25 10.69
CA ARG A 156 -2.08 1.86 11.44
C ARG A 156 -3.45 1.47 10.85
N ALA A 157 -3.59 1.56 9.53
CA ALA A 157 -4.81 1.19 8.84
C ALA A 157 -5.17 -0.29 9.05
N ALA A 158 -4.18 -1.18 8.97
CA ALA A 158 -4.36 -2.61 9.25
C ALA A 158 -4.87 -2.86 10.68
N ARG A 159 -4.29 -2.20 11.68
CA ARG A 159 -4.74 -2.30 13.08
C ARG A 159 -6.16 -1.79 13.30
N TYR A 160 -6.57 -0.73 12.60
CA TYR A 160 -7.95 -0.26 12.67
C TYR A 160 -8.92 -1.27 12.07
N ALA A 161 -8.63 -1.79 10.88
CA ALA A 161 -9.46 -2.80 10.23
C ALA A 161 -9.58 -4.08 11.07
N GLU A 162 -8.50 -4.51 11.72
CA GLU A 162 -8.49 -5.67 12.61
C GLU A 162 -9.39 -5.44 13.85
N ARG A 163 -9.32 -4.25 14.44
CA ARG A 163 -10.19 -3.88 15.58
C ARG A 163 -11.65 -3.85 15.18
N GLU A 164 -12.00 -3.22 14.06
CA GLU A 164 -13.38 -3.20 13.54
C GLU A 164 -13.89 -4.62 13.29
N LEU A 165 -13.05 -5.48 12.72
CA LEU A 165 -13.41 -6.88 12.51
C LEU A 165 -13.63 -7.65 13.81
N HIS A 166 -12.80 -7.38 14.84
CA HIS A 166 -12.98 -7.97 16.16
C HIS A 166 -14.28 -7.52 16.84
N VAL A 167 -14.59 -6.22 16.78
CA VAL A 167 -15.85 -5.68 17.32
C VAL A 167 -17.05 -6.31 16.61
N ALA A 168 -17.05 -6.29 15.27
CA ALA A 168 -18.13 -6.87 14.48
C ALA A 168 -18.30 -8.38 14.75
N ARG A 169 -17.21 -9.12 14.93
CA ARG A 169 -17.26 -10.54 15.30
C ARG A 169 -17.82 -10.75 16.71
N HIS A 170 -17.47 -9.87 17.65
CA HIS A 170 -17.98 -9.97 19.01
C HIS A 170 -19.49 -9.70 19.04
N GLU A 171 -19.96 -8.66 18.37
CA GLU A 171 -21.38 -8.34 18.24
C GLU A 171 -22.18 -9.45 17.52
N ALA A 172 -21.57 -10.11 16.52
CA ALA A 172 -22.18 -11.22 15.81
C ALA A 172 -22.26 -12.53 16.61
N ARG A 173 -21.52 -12.63 17.74
CA ARG A 173 -21.43 -13.83 18.59
C ARG A 173 -22.10 -13.70 19.95
N THR A 174 -22.47 -12.49 20.35
CA THR A 174 -23.11 -12.19 21.63
C THR A 174 -24.56 -11.76 21.44
N ASP A 175 -25.39 -12.11 22.38
CA ASP A 175 -26.76 -11.57 22.50
C ASP A 175 -26.68 -10.17 23.12
N LEU A 176 -27.21 -9.17 22.43
CA LEU A 176 -27.09 -7.75 22.82
C LEU A 176 -27.82 -7.41 24.13
N LEU A 177 -28.79 -8.21 24.53
CA LEU A 177 -29.57 -7.97 25.76
C LEU A 177 -28.86 -8.52 26.98
N THR A 178 -28.32 -9.72 26.87
CA THR A 178 -27.80 -10.49 28.03
C THR A 178 -26.27 -10.47 28.09
N GLY A 179 -25.58 -10.13 27.01
CA GLY A 179 -24.12 -10.21 26.91
C GLY A 179 -23.58 -11.64 26.85
N LEU A 180 -24.46 -12.64 26.82
CA LEU A 180 -24.09 -14.06 26.72
C LEU A 180 -23.83 -14.45 25.25
N PRO A 181 -23.10 -15.56 25.02
CA PRO A 181 -22.98 -16.11 23.66
C PRO A 181 -24.36 -16.36 23.06
N ASN A 182 -24.54 -15.88 21.83
CA ASN A 182 -25.79 -16.14 21.08
C ASN A 182 -25.85 -17.59 20.60
N ARG A 183 -26.99 -17.97 20.00
CA ARG A 183 -27.23 -19.34 19.52
C ARG A 183 -26.15 -19.82 18.57
N ALA A 184 -25.67 -18.97 17.64
CA ALA A 184 -24.64 -19.35 16.68
C ALA A 184 -23.30 -19.67 17.35
N GLU A 185 -22.90 -18.88 18.36
CA GLU A 185 -21.69 -19.13 19.14
C GLU A 185 -21.83 -20.38 20.03
N PHE A 186 -23.01 -20.58 20.63
CA PHE A 186 -23.30 -21.78 21.36
C PHE A 186 -23.16 -23.05 20.49
N ASP A 187 -23.79 -23.06 19.30
CA ASP A 187 -23.73 -24.20 18.37
C ASP A 187 -22.27 -24.50 17.94
N ALA A 188 -21.48 -23.46 17.66
CA ALA A 188 -20.07 -23.60 17.33
C ALA A 188 -19.24 -24.16 18.49
N ALA A 189 -19.44 -23.62 19.70
CA ALA A 189 -18.75 -24.07 20.92
C ALA A 189 -19.09 -25.51 21.25
N LEU A 190 -20.37 -25.89 21.14
CA LEU A 190 -20.85 -27.26 21.36
C LEU A 190 -20.20 -28.23 20.38
N ALA A 191 -20.16 -27.90 19.07
CA ALA A 191 -19.52 -28.73 18.08
C ALA A 191 -18.02 -28.96 18.37
N ALA A 192 -17.29 -27.89 18.75
CA ALA A 192 -15.88 -27.98 19.11
C ALA A 192 -15.65 -28.83 20.35
N ARG A 193 -16.50 -28.67 21.39
CA ARG A 193 -16.42 -29.47 22.62
C ARG A 193 -16.74 -30.94 22.38
N LEU A 194 -17.73 -31.25 21.54
CA LEU A 194 -18.07 -32.60 21.13
C LEU A 194 -16.91 -33.30 20.38
N HIS A 195 -16.25 -32.56 19.50
CA HIS A 195 -15.08 -33.09 18.81
C HIS A 195 -13.95 -33.44 19.79
N ALA A 196 -13.60 -32.50 20.67
CA ALA A 196 -12.55 -32.71 21.64
C ALA A 196 -12.88 -33.87 22.65
N ALA A 197 -14.15 -34.00 23.08
CA ALA A 197 -14.60 -35.08 23.91
C ALA A 197 -14.49 -36.46 23.23
N ARG A 198 -14.79 -36.51 21.91
CA ARG A 198 -14.61 -37.75 21.13
C ARG A 198 -13.16 -38.14 20.98
N GLU A 199 -12.25 -37.20 20.79
CA GLU A 199 -10.83 -37.46 20.66
C GLU A 199 -10.17 -37.89 21.97
N SER A 200 -10.56 -37.24 23.08
CA SER A 200 -9.97 -37.49 24.42
C SER A 200 -10.66 -38.62 25.18
N GLY A 201 -11.87 -39.04 24.78
CA GLY A 201 -12.70 -39.95 25.56
C GLY A 201 -13.28 -39.33 26.83
N ALA A 202 -13.14 -38.01 27.02
CA ALA A 202 -13.64 -37.32 28.21
C ALA A 202 -15.17 -37.10 28.13
N PRO A 203 -15.91 -37.26 29.25
CA PRO A 203 -17.34 -37.01 29.26
C PRO A 203 -17.65 -35.52 29.02
N LEU A 204 -18.67 -35.22 28.26
CA LEU A 204 -19.23 -33.88 28.04
C LEU A 204 -20.65 -33.85 28.62
N TRP A 205 -20.92 -32.88 29.46
CA TRP A 205 -22.24 -32.63 30.01
C TRP A 205 -22.84 -31.38 29.40
N LEU A 206 -24.12 -31.45 29.02
CA LEU A 206 -24.89 -30.33 28.49
C LEU A 206 -26.13 -30.14 29.35
N MET A 207 -26.37 -28.91 29.80
CA MET A 207 -27.54 -28.57 30.59
C MET A 207 -28.37 -27.52 29.85
N PHE A 208 -29.65 -27.74 29.69
CA PHE A 208 -30.61 -26.78 29.21
C PHE A 208 -31.46 -26.27 30.38
N LEU A 209 -31.61 -24.94 30.41
CA LEU A 209 -32.46 -24.25 31.39
C LEU A 209 -33.51 -23.48 30.61
N ASP A 210 -34.77 -23.59 31.02
CA ASP A 210 -35.88 -22.81 30.51
C ASP A 210 -36.64 -22.15 31.64
N LEU A 211 -37.23 -20.99 31.38
CA LEU A 211 -38.01 -20.24 32.37
C LEU A 211 -39.49 -20.50 32.11
N ASP A 212 -40.15 -21.16 33.09
CA ASP A 212 -41.58 -21.40 33.06
C ASP A 212 -42.36 -20.06 33.04
N HIS A 213 -43.36 -19.99 32.21
CA HIS A 213 -44.25 -18.85 32.10
C HIS A 213 -43.59 -17.51 31.69
N PHE A 214 -42.40 -17.51 31.05
CA PHE A 214 -41.71 -16.30 30.61
C PHE A 214 -42.59 -15.38 29.77
N LYS A 215 -43.47 -15.93 28.90
CA LYS A 215 -44.40 -15.14 28.07
C LYS A 215 -45.47 -14.39 28.86
N SER A 216 -45.75 -14.77 30.13
CA SER A 216 -46.74 -14.10 30.95
C SER A 216 -46.17 -12.96 31.79
N ILE A 217 -44.83 -12.83 31.80
CA ILE A 217 -44.10 -11.84 32.61
C ILE A 217 -43.73 -10.62 31.73
N ASN A 218 -43.77 -10.75 30.40
CA ASN A 218 -43.30 -9.75 29.44
C ASN A 218 -44.46 -9.13 28.65
#